data_0803f582e156edf53e7193696e46aa43
#
_entry.id   0803f582e156edf53e7193696e46aa43
#
_cell.length_a   1.000
_cell.length_b   1.000
_cell.length_c   1.000
_cell.angle_alpha   90.00
_cell.angle_beta   90.00
_cell.angle_gamma   90.00
#
_symmetry.space_group_name_H-M   'P 1'
#
loop_
_entity.id
_entity.type
_entity.pdbx_description
1 polymer ?
#
loop_
_entity_poly.entity_id
_entity_poly.type
_entity_poly.pdbx_seq_one_letter_code
_entity_poly.pdbx_strand_id
1 'polypeptide(L)'
;MTPHSALLRTRLANGALIAGYNRAGYGGRGVYLYGDSIEPELHTLQLFLQPGFVFIDVGANVGVYALKAAQEVRHAGLVIAIEPFLETACQLSANVRANGYSNVRVRNVCMGRMTQHAKLYLNKGKPNSFGLLPVGNAESVSVLSVSLDDLSRWESLERLDYLKIDAEGAEADILDGGVQTISRFRPIVQVEVTKRASTLGLNYRRFSAPGSPNNVFIPAENEKGIETATALGWTESL
;
A
#
# COMPACT_ATOMS: atom_id res chain seq x y z
N MET A 1 -27.25 15.91 6.22
CA MET A 1 -25.86 15.37 6.25
C MET A 1 -25.92 13.89 5.87
N THR A 2 -25.04 13.45 5.00
CA THR A 2 -24.96 12.03 4.62
C THR A 2 -24.43 11.21 5.82
N PRO A 3 -25.10 10.12 6.22
CA PRO A 3 -24.68 9.33 7.39
C PRO A 3 -23.25 8.77 7.24
N HIS A 4 -22.54 8.59 8.35
CA HIS A 4 -21.21 7.96 8.35
C HIS A 4 -21.21 6.52 7.84
N SER A 5 -22.35 5.83 7.89
CA SER A 5 -22.55 4.49 7.34
C SER A 5 -22.85 4.50 5.83
N ALA A 6 -23.07 5.67 5.21
CA ALA A 6 -23.34 5.75 3.79
C ALA A 6 -22.09 5.40 2.97
N LEU A 7 -22.29 4.62 1.93
CA LEU A 7 -21.24 4.28 0.97
C LEU A 7 -21.13 5.39 -0.08
N LEU A 8 -19.96 6.02 -0.13
CA LEU A 8 -19.61 6.97 -1.17
C LEU A 8 -18.99 6.21 -2.34
N ARG A 9 -19.41 6.53 -3.56
CA ARG A 9 -18.91 5.88 -4.78
C ARG A 9 -18.38 6.94 -5.73
N THR A 10 -17.21 6.67 -6.31
CA THR A 10 -16.59 7.54 -7.32
C THR A 10 -15.82 6.69 -8.34
N ARG A 11 -15.16 7.36 -9.28
CA ARG A 11 -14.20 6.74 -10.19
C ARG A 11 -12.83 7.36 -9.99
N LEU A 12 -11.82 6.52 -10.03
CA LEU A 12 -10.43 6.97 -10.14
C LEU A 12 -10.16 7.48 -11.57
N ALA A 13 -9.04 8.20 -11.78
CA ALA A 13 -8.70 8.75 -13.09
C ALA A 13 -8.56 7.67 -14.18
N ASN A 14 -8.16 6.46 -13.80
CA ASN A 14 -8.12 5.31 -14.71
C ASN A 14 -9.50 4.68 -15.01
N GLY A 15 -10.59 5.27 -14.48
CA GLY A 15 -11.96 4.79 -14.68
C GLY A 15 -12.42 3.72 -13.69
N ALA A 16 -11.54 3.19 -12.83
CA ALA A 16 -11.91 2.17 -11.86
C ALA A 16 -12.96 2.69 -10.87
N LEU A 17 -14.00 1.89 -10.64
CA LEU A 17 -15.02 2.16 -9.63
C LEU A 17 -14.45 1.91 -8.24
N ILE A 18 -14.65 2.85 -7.34
CA ILE A 18 -14.27 2.71 -5.94
C ILE A 18 -15.40 3.18 -5.03
N ALA A 19 -15.59 2.45 -3.95
CA ALA A 19 -16.53 2.79 -2.90
C ALA A 19 -15.87 2.67 -1.54
N GLY A 20 -16.23 3.59 -0.63
CA GLY A 20 -15.79 3.57 0.76
C GLY A 20 -16.82 4.26 1.65
N TYR A 21 -16.78 4.00 2.94
CA TYR A 21 -17.72 4.63 3.87
C TYR A 21 -17.47 6.13 4.01
N ASN A 22 -18.54 6.90 4.26
CA ASN A 22 -18.47 8.35 4.51
C ASN A 22 -17.83 8.63 5.88
N ARG A 23 -16.62 8.17 6.09
CA ARG A 23 -15.82 8.41 7.30
C ARG A 23 -14.65 9.34 6.98
N ALA A 24 -14.16 10.08 7.97
CA ALA A 24 -12.96 10.89 7.81
C ALA A 24 -11.76 9.98 7.49
N GLY A 25 -10.81 10.48 6.68
CA GLY A 25 -9.63 9.73 6.23
C GLY A 25 -9.67 9.36 4.77
N TYR A 26 -8.58 8.72 4.32
CA TYR A 26 -8.34 8.47 2.90
C TYR A 26 -9.20 7.33 2.33
N GLY A 27 -9.60 6.36 3.14
CA GLY A 27 -10.32 5.17 2.71
C GLY A 27 -11.80 5.35 2.33
N GLY A 28 -12.28 6.55 2.17
CA GLY A 28 -13.67 6.81 1.82
C GLY A 28 -13.91 8.22 1.36
N ARG A 29 -14.08 9.15 2.31
CA ARG A 29 -14.39 10.54 1.98
C ARG A 29 -13.25 11.22 1.20
N GLY A 30 -12.00 10.97 1.56
CA GLY A 30 -10.83 11.53 0.88
C GLY A 30 -10.81 11.13 -0.59
N VAL A 31 -10.93 9.85 -0.89
CA VAL A 31 -10.95 9.34 -2.27
C VAL A 31 -12.13 9.90 -3.06
N TYR A 32 -13.31 10.02 -2.43
CA TYR A 32 -14.49 10.60 -3.08
C TYR A 32 -14.28 12.07 -3.48
N LEU A 33 -13.59 12.84 -2.63
CA LEU A 33 -13.37 14.28 -2.86
C LEU A 33 -12.19 14.58 -3.79
N TYR A 34 -11.11 13.80 -3.69
CA TYR A 34 -9.83 14.13 -4.31
C TYR A 34 -9.40 13.12 -5.38
N GLY A 35 -10.02 11.93 -5.43
CA GLY A 35 -9.64 10.88 -6.38
C GLY A 35 -8.14 10.55 -6.29
N ASP A 36 -7.48 10.50 -7.44
CA ASP A 36 -6.03 10.22 -7.56
C ASP A 36 -5.13 11.36 -7.03
N SER A 37 -5.69 12.56 -6.83
CA SER A 37 -4.93 13.70 -6.29
C SER A 37 -4.73 13.60 -4.77
N ILE A 38 -5.14 12.50 -4.17
CA ILE A 38 -4.99 12.26 -2.73
C ILE A 38 -3.52 12.13 -2.34
N GLU A 39 -2.70 11.55 -3.23
CA GLU A 39 -1.26 11.40 -3.05
C GLU A 39 -0.53 11.63 -4.39
N PRO A 40 0.60 12.35 -4.40
CA PRO A 40 1.36 12.60 -5.63
C PRO A 40 1.84 11.33 -6.34
N GLU A 41 2.30 10.33 -5.56
CA GLU A 41 2.79 9.05 -6.08
C GLU A 41 1.67 8.26 -6.75
N LEU A 42 0.46 8.30 -6.19
CA LEU A 42 -0.70 7.65 -6.79
C LEU A 42 -1.02 8.22 -8.17
N HIS A 43 -0.90 9.55 -8.32
CA HIS A 43 -1.14 10.21 -9.61
C HIS A 43 -0.17 9.75 -10.70
N THR A 44 1.06 9.41 -10.32
CA THR A 44 2.15 9.04 -11.25
C THR A 44 2.46 7.54 -11.29
N LEU A 45 1.74 6.73 -10.52
CA LEU A 45 2.02 5.28 -10.34
C LEU A 45 2.13 4.51 -11.66
N GLN A 46 1.30 4.85 -12.66
CA GLN A 46 1.32 4.22 -13.99
C GLN A 46 2.64 4.37 -14.73
N LEU A 47 3.48 5.35 -14.37
CA LEU A 47 4.79 5.56 -15.01
C LEU A 47 5.85 4.56 -14.51
N PHE A 48 5.61 3.97 -13.33
CA PHE A 48 6.50 2.99 -12.70
C PHE A 48 6.05 1.55 -12.90
N LEU A 49 4.84 1.33 -13.43
CA LEU A 49 4.29 -0.01 -13.61
C LEU A 49 4.26 -0.42 -15.08
N GLN A 50 4.35 -1.73 -15.33
CA GLN A 50 4.27 -2.32 -16.66
C GLN A 50 3.40 -3.59 -16.64
N PRO A 51 2.80 -3.98 -17.76
CA PRO A 51 2.12 -5.28 -17.86
C PRO A 51 3.01 -6.43 -17.42
N GLY A 52 2.47 -7.34 -16.61
CA GLY A 52 3.19 -8.48 -16.06
C GLY A 52 3.95 -8.22 -14.75
N PHE A 53 3.94 -6.98 -14.23
CA PHE A 53 4.57 -6.65 -12.95
C PHE A 53 3.78 -7.22 -11.78
N VAL A 54 4.49 -7.47 -10.68
CA VAL A 54 3.91 -7.82 -9.37
C VAL A 54 4.00 -6.61 -8.46
N PHE A 55 2.84 -6.21 -7.94
CA PHE A 55 2.66 -5.09 -7.03
C PHE A 55 2.14 -5.59 -5.68
N ILE A 56 2.77 -5.18 -4.58
CA ILE A 56 2.26 -5.42 -3.22
C ILE A 56 1.84 -4.09 -2.61
N ASP A 57 0.60 -4.02 -2.11
CA ASP A 57 0.00 -2.86 -1.43
C ASP A 57 -0.25 -3.22 0.03
N VAL A 58 0.63 -2.79 0.92
CA VAL A 58 0.46 -2.97 2.37
C VAL A 58 -0.25 -1.77 2.94
N GLY A 59 -1.35 -2.04 3.67
CA GLY A 59 -2.30 -1.00 4.09
C GLY A 59 -3.18 -0.55 2.93
N ALA A 60 -3.69 -1.51 2.15
CA ALA A 60 -4.41 -1.23 0.91
C ALA A 60 -5.73 -0.48 1.12
N ASN A 61 -6.23 -0.45 2.35
CA ASN A 61 -7.48 0.21 2.70
C ASN A 61 -8.64 -0.22 1.77
N VAL A 62 -9.38 0.69 1.16
CA VAL A 62 -10.45 0.37 0.19
C VAL A 62 -9.94 0.09 -1.22
N GLY A 63 -8.62 0.15 -1.44
CA GLY A 63 -7.95 -0.31 -2.66
C GLY A 63 -7.57 0.75 -3.67
N VAL A 64 -7.32 1.98 -3.27
CA VAL A 64 -7.00 3.07 -4.21
C VAL A 64 -5.78 2.72 -5.07
N TYR A 65 -4.66 2.34 -4.43
CA TYR A 65 -3.46 1.89 -5.13
C TYR A 65 -3.66 0.55 -5.84
N ALA A 66 -4.27 -0.41 -5.14
CA ALA A 66 -4.49 -1.76 -5.69
C ALA A 66 -5.29 -1.75 -6.99
N LEU A 67 -6.38 -0.96 -7.07
CA LEU A 67 -7.22 -0.87 -8.28
C LEU A 67 -6.50 -0.17 -9.43
N LYS A 68 -5.69 0.85 -9.13
CA LYS A 68 -4.89 1.53 -10.14
C LYS A 68 -3.79 0.60 -10.66
N ALA A 69 -3.04 -0.03 -9.76
CA ALA A 69 -2.00 -0.99 -10.13
C ALA A 69 -2.55 -2.17 -10.95
N ALA A 70 -3.72 -2.70 -10.57
CA ALA A 70 -4.33 -3.84 -11.27
C ALA A 70 -4.57 -3.60 -12.76
N GLN A 71 -4.96 -2.37 -13.13
CA GLN A 71 -5.14 -1.98 -14.52
C GLN A 71 -3.81 -1.89 -15.26
N GLU A 72 -2.78 -1.30 -14.62
CA GLU A 72 -1.47 -1.08 -15.25
C GLU A 72 -0.70 -2.38 -15.44
N VAL A 73 -0.70 -3.28 -14.43
CA VAL A 73 0.00 -4.57 -14.55
C VAL A 73 -0.77 -5.56 -15.42
N ARG A 74 -2.03 -5.29 -15.72
CA ARG A 74 -2.92 -6.10 -16.56
C ARG A 74 -3.08 -7.54 -16.07
N HIS A 75 -3.75 -8.39 -16.86
CA HIS A 75 -4.03 -9.80 -16.50
C HIS A 75 -2.78 -10.68 -16.40
N ALA A 76 -1.67 -10.28 -17.02
CA ALA A 76 -0.39 -10.98 -16.91
C ALA A 76 0.38 -10.66 -15.63
N GLY A 77 0.00 -9.59 -14.93
CA GLY A 77 0.59 -9.19 -13.66
C GLY A 77 -0.25 -9.63 -12.46
N LEU A 78 0.23 -9.28 -11.28
CA LEU A 78 -0.40 -9.62 -10.00
C LEU A 78 -0.37 -8.42 -9.06
N VAL A 79 -1.49 -8.17 -8.38
CA VAL A 79 -1.55 -7.26 -7.24
C VAL A 79 -1.91 -8.07 -6.00
N ILE A 80 -1.13 -7.90 -4.92
CA ILE A 80 -1.46 -8.44 -3.60
C ILE A 80 -1.78 -7.27 -2.69
N ALA A 81 -3.05 -7.14 -2.35
CA ALA A 81 -3.59 -6.04 -1.53
C ALA A 81 -3.84 -6.55 -0.11
N ILE A 82 -3.14 -5.96 0.85
CA ILE A 82 -3.12 -6.41 2.24
C ILE A 82 -3.80 -5.36 3.11
N GLU A 83 -4.87 -5.78 3.78
CA GLU A 83 -5.65 -4.92 4.67
C GLU A 83 -6.05 -5.71 5.92
N PRO A 84 -5.54 -5.34 7.11
CA PRO A 84 -5.78 -6.10 8.31
C PRO A 84 -7.20 -5.97 8.88
N PHE A 85 -7.90 -4.86 8.61
CA PHE A 85 -9.24 -4.64 9.15
C PHE A 85 -10.30 -5.30 8.27
N LEU A 86 -11.02 -6.28 8.83
CA LEU A 86 -11.92 -7.14 8.08
C LEU A 86 -13.00 -6.35 7.30
N GLU A 87 -13.62 -5.34 7.93
CA GLU A 87 -14.66 -4.53 7.26
C GLU A 87 -14.09 -3.83 6.01
N THR A 88 -12.90 -3.26 6.14
CA THR A 88 -12.21 -2.58 5.04
C THR A 88 -11.73 -3.56 3.98
N ALA A 89 -11.20 -4.71 4.37
CA ALA A 89 -10.81 -5.79 3.44
C ALA A 89 -12.02 -6.35 2.65
N CYS A 90 -13.19 -6.45 3.29
CA CYS A 90 -14.43 -6.81 2.59
C CYS A 90 -14.83 -5.74 1.57
N GLN A 91 -14.71 -4.46 1.93
CA GLN A 91 -15.00 -3.36 0.99
C GLN A 91 -13.98 -3.32 -0.17
N LEU A 92 -12.70 -3.51 0.11
CA LEU A 92 -11.65 -3.67 -0.90
C LEU A 92 -11.98 -4.81 -1.87
N SER A 93 -12.35 -5.99 -1.34
CA SER A 93 -12.76 -7.13 -2.14
C SER A 93 -14.00 -6.84 -3.00
N ALA A 94 -14.95 -6.05 -2.49
CA ALA A 94 -16.11 -5.61 -3.26
C ALA A 94 -15.72 -4.66 -4.39
N ASN A 95 -14.78 -3.74 -4.15
CA ASN A 95 -14.25 -2.82 -5.16
C ASN A 95 -13.49 -3.58 -6.26
N VAL A 96 -12.67 -4.57 -5.90
CA VAL A 96 -11.96 -5.44 -6.87
C VAL A 96 -12.97 -6.15 -7.78
N ARG A 97 -14.00 -6.77 -7.19
CA ARG A 97 -15.06 -7.47 -7.97
C ARG A 97 -15.86 -6.52 -8.87
N ALA A 98 -16.18 -5.31 -8.37
CA ALA A 98 -16.94 -4.33 -9.13
C ALA A 98 -16.24 -3.86 -10.42
N ASN A 99 -14.89 -3.99 -10.46
CA ASN A 99 -14.06 -3.67 -11.62
C ASN A 99 -13.71 -4.90 -12.47
N GLY A 100 -14.11 -6.11 -12.07
CA GLY A 100 -13.78 -7.34 -12.80
C GLY A 100 -12.29 -7.71 -12.77
N TYR A 101 -11.53 -7.22 -11.82
CA TYR A 101 -10.09 -7.51 -11.72
C TYR A 101 -9.86 -8.92 -11.17
N SER A 102 -9.38 -9.83 -12.03
CA SER A 102 -9.01 -11.21 -11.66
C SER A 102 -7.54 -11.32 -11.19
N ASN A 103 -6.76 -10.28 -11.40
CA ASN A 103 -5.33 -10.21 -11.07
C ASN A 103 -5.05 -9.54 -9.70
N VAL A 104 -6.06 -9.38 -8.85
CA VAL A 104 -5.92 -8.85 -7.49
C VAL A 104 -6.24 -9.92 -6.46
N ARG A 105 -5.31 -10.17 -5.55
CA ARG A 105 -5.47 -11.04 -4.38
C ARG A 105 -5.57 -10.18 -3.12
N VAL A 106 -6.72 -10.19 -2.47
CA VAL A 106 -6.90 -9.51 -1.18
C VAL A 106 -6.50 -10.45 -0.05
N ARG A 107 -5.67 -9.95 0.87
CA ARG A 107 -5.22 -10.69 2.07
C ARG A 107 -5.62 -9.92 3.32
N ASN A 108 -6.51 -10.51 4.13
CA ASN A 108 -6.91 -9.95 5.41
C ASN A 108 -5.95 -10.41 6.50
N VAL A 109 -4.74 -9.86 6.49
CA VAL A 109 -3.68 -10.09 7.47
C VAL A 109 -3.00 -8.76 7.79
N CYS A 110 -2.29 -8.70 8.91
CA CYS A 110 -1.37 -7.63 9.22
C CYS A 110 0.02 -7.96 8.68
N MET A 111 0.82 -6.96 8.35
CA MET A 111 2.23 -7.16 8.02
C MET A 111 3.11 -6.74 9.20
N GLY A 112 4.24 -7.42 9.37
CA GLY A 112 5.19 -7.14 10.43
C GLY A 112 6.53 -7.84 10.24
N ARG A 113 7.37 -7.81 11.29
CA ARG A 113 8.71 -8.41 11.27
C ARG A 113 8.68 -9.94 11.17
N MET A 114 7.70 -10.57 11.80
CA MET A 114 7.59 -12.03 11.90
C MET A 114 6.16 -12.49 11.69
N THR A 115 6.01 -13.72 11.22
CA THR A 115 4.71 -14.38 11.14
C THR A 115 4.31 -14.90 12.50
N GLN A 116 3.28 -14.30 13.10
CA GLN A 116 2.77 -14.64 14.44
C GLN A 116 1.37 -14.09 14.67
N HIS A 117 0.72 -14.56 15.72
CA HIS A 117 -0.48 -13.89 16.20
C HIS A 117 -0.12 -12.54 16.83
N ALA A 118 -0.85 -11.49 16.46
CA ALA A 118 -0.67 -10.15 16.96
C ALA A 118 -2.01 -9.54 17.38
N LYS A 119 -1.96 -8.44 18.13
CA LYS A 119 -3.13 -7.62 18.45
C LYS A 119 -3.09 -6.35 17.63
N LEU A 120 -4.16 -6.07 16.91
CA LEU A 120 -4.39 -4.81 16.23
C LEU A 120 -5.28 -3.95 17.11
N TYR A 121 -4.79 -2.77 17.49
CA TYR A 121 -5.48 -1.85 18.38
C TYR A 121 -6.23 -0.77 17.61
N LEU A 122 -7.48 -0.54 17.99
CA LEU A 122 -8.34 0.50 17.43
C LEU A 122 -7.96 1.87 18.02
N ASN A 123 -7.53 2.78 17.20
CA ASN A 123 -7.23 4.15 17.64
C ASN A 123 -8.53 4.94 17.84
N LYS A 124 -8.99 5.07 19.10
CA LYS A 124 -10.15 5.92 19.45
C LYS A 124 -9.84 7.36 19.08
N GLY A 125 -10.59 7.91 18.12
CA GLY A 125 -10.42 9.29 17.65
C GLY A 125 -9.86 9.46 16.25
N LYS A 126 -9.30 8.41 15.67
CA LYS A 126 -8.95 8.35 14.25
C LYS A 126 -9.68 7.17 13.60
N PRO A 127 -10.89 7.37 13.07
CA PRO A 127 -11.63 6.32 12.39
C PRO A 127 -10.76 5.73 11.25
N ASN A 128 -10.63 4.41 11.22
CA ASN A 128 -9.80 3.64 10.28
C ASN A 128 -8.29 3.71 10.50
N SER A 129 -7.81 4.21 11.64
CA SER A 129 -6.41 4.10 12.04
C SER A 129 -6.26 2.99 13.07
N PHE A 130 -5.36 2.06 12.79
CA PHE A 130 -5.05 0.90 13.62
C PHE A 130 -3.54 0.86 13.83
N GLY A 131 -3.11 0.34 14.96
CA GLY A 131 -1.68 0.18 15.25
C GLY A 131 -1.40 -1.12 15.98
N LEU A 132 -0.18 -1.60 15.88
CA LEU A 132 0.31 -2.75 16.64
C LEU A 132 0.63 -2.40 18.11
N LEU A 133 0.64 -1.10 18.44
CA LEU A 133 0.87 -0.62 19.81
C LEU A 133 -0.41 -0.04 20.42
N PRO A 134 -0.73 -0.35 21.69
CA PRO A 134 -1.91 0.19 22.33
C PRO A 134 -1.75 1.70 22.61
N VAL A 135 -2.81 2.46 22.33
CA VAL A 135 -2.93 3.86 22.74
C VAL A 135 -4.04 3.96 23.77
N GLY A 136 -3.69 4.19 25.04
CA GLY A 136 -4.64 4.20 26.15
C GLY A 136 -5.38 2.87 26.32
N ASN A 137 -6.68 2.92 26.66
CA ASN A 137 -7.56 1.75 26.78
C ASN A 137 -8.17 1.39 25.41
N ALA A 138 -7.34 1.12 24.40
CA ALA A 138 -7.79 0.77 23.06
C ALA A 138 -8.38 -0.65 23.02
N GLU A 139 -9.50 -0.81 22.33
CA GLU A 139 -10.01 -2.13 21.96
C GLU A 139 -9.04 -2.78 20.97
N SER A 140 -8.88 -4.10 21.07
CA SER A 140 -8.00 -4.83 20.16
C SER A 140 -8.71 -6.03 19.55
N VAL A 141 -8.32 -6.37 18.34
CA VAL A 141 -8.69 -7.60 17.66
C VAL A 141 -7.44 -8.46 17.44
N SER A 142 -7.61 -9.78 17.58
CA SER A 142 -6.54 -10.72 17.26
C SER A 142 -6.44 -10.88 15.75
N VAL A 143 -5.22 -10.72 15.20
CA VAL A 143 -4.94 -10.83 13.76
C VAL A 143 -3.73 -11.72 13.54
N LEU A 144 -3.61 -12.29 12.35
CA LEU A 144 -2.36 -12.89 11.91
C LEU A 144 -1.45 -11.78 11.35
N SER A 145 -0.29 -11.59 11.97
CA SER A 145 0.81 -10.81 11.40
C SER A 145 1.65 -11.74 10.54
N VAL A 146 2.05 -11.28 9.35
CA VAL A 146 2.84 -12.05 8.38
C VAL A 146 4.07 -11.24 8.00
N SER A 147 5.24 -11.86 7.92
CA SER A 147 6.42 -11.22 7.37
C SER A 147 6.35 -11.15 5.84
N LEU A 148 6.99 -10.16 5.23
CA LEU A 148 7.03 -10.06 3.76
C LEU A 148 7.74 -11.27 3.14
N ASP A 149 8.75 -11.82 3.83
CA ASP A 149 9.46 -13.00 3.37
C ASP A 149 8.57 -14.25 3.38
N ASP A 150 7.69 -14.41 4.39
CA ASP A 150 6.71 -15.49 4.44
C ASP A 150 5.60 -15.28 3.40
N LEU A 151 5.09 -14.06 3.27
CA LEU A 151 4.11 -13.74 2.24
C LEU A 151 4.63 -14.08 0.84
N SER A 152 5.88 -13.73 0.54
CA SER A 152 6.55 -14.03 -0.72
C SER A 152 6.58 -15.54 -0.99
N ARG A 153 6.86 -16.35 0.03
CA ARG A 153 6.83 -17.82 -0.06
C ARG A 153 5.41 -18.37 -0.25
N TRP A 154 4.45 -17.88 0.51
CA TRP A 154 3.04 -18.33 0.44
C TRP A 154 2.39 -18.02 -0.92
N GLU A 155 2.73 -16.86 -1.48
CA GLU A 155 2.25 -16.46 -2.80
C GLU A 155 3.07 -17.04 -3.95
N SER A 156 4.16 -17.77 -3.63
CA SER A 156 5.12 -18.36 -4.61
C SER A 156 5.63 -17.29 -5.58
N LEU A 157 6.06 -16.15 -5.06
CA LEU A 157 6.50 -15.04 -5.91
C LEU A 157 7.79 -15.38 -6.65
N GLU A 158 7.77 -15.18 -7.96
CA GLU A 158 8.93 -15.27 -8.83
C GLU A 158 9.54 -13.88 -9.12
N ARG A 159 8.79 -12.82 -8.85
CA ARG A 159 9.19 -11.41 -8.96
C ARG A 159 8.41 -10.54 -7.99
N LEU A 160 8.94 -9.38 -7.69
CA LEU A 160 8.27 -8.27 -7.05
C LEU A 160 8.86 -6.98 -7.64
N ASP A 161 8.03 -6.14 -8.23
CA ASP A 161 8.48 -4.95 -8.96
C ASP A 161 8.21 -3.67 -8.19
N TYR A 162 7.13 -3.66 -7.42
CA TYR A 162 6.76 -2.49 -6.61
C TYR A 162 6.16 -2.94 -5.29
N LEU A 163 6.63 -2.33 -4.20
CA LEU A 163 6.15 -2.53 -2.84
C LEU A 163 5.75 -1.19 -2.24
N LYS A 164 4.45 -1.00 -1.98
CA LYS A 164 3.96 0.13 -1.18
C LYS A 164 3.76 -0.32 0.26
N ILE A 165 4.21 0.48 1.21
CA ILE A 165 4.02 0.26 2.65
C ILE A 165 3.48 1.53 3.28
N ASP A 166 2.26 1.43 3.80
CA ASP A 166 1.58 2.45 4.56
C ASP A 166 0.82 1.73 5.69
N ALA A 167 1.51 1.53 6.80
CA ALA A 167 1.11 0.60 7.84
C ALA A 167 1.05 1.23 9.25
N GLU A 168 0.81 2.56 9.29
CA GLU A 168 0.54 3.31 10.53
C GLU A 168 1.58 3.05 11.65
N GLY A 169 2.87 3.03 11.28
CA GLY A 169 4.00 2.91 12.19
C GLY A 169 4.66 1.52 12.25
N ALA A 170 4.23 0.55 11.44
CA ALA A 170 4.85 -0.77 11.33
C ALA A 170 5.85 -0.88 10.17
N GLU A 171 6.12 0.19 9.43
CA GLU A 171 6.90 0.21 8.20
C GLU A 171 8.30 -0.40 8.40
N ALA A 172 9.00 0.00 9.47
CA ALA A 172 10.32 -0.55 9.77
C ALA A 172 10.30 -2.05 10.06
N ASP A 173 9.30 -2.52 10.82
CA ASP A 173 9.14 -3.95 11.12
C ASP A 173 8.81 -4.75 9.86
N ILE A 174 8.04 -4.18 8.92
CA ILE A 174 7.73 -4.81 7.64
C ILE A 174 8.97 -4.91 6.76
N LEU A 175 9.77 -3.85 6.68
CA LEU A 175 11.04 -3.85 5.95
C LEU A 175 12.03 -4.88 6.52
N ASP A 176 12.14 -4.94 7.86
CA ASP A 176 12.97 -5.94 8.56
C ASP A 176 12.48 -7.37 8.31
N GLY A 177 11.15 -7.57 8.21
CA GLY A 177 10.52 -8.87 7.88
C GLY A 177 10.58 -9.24 6.39
N GLY A 178 11.11 -8.36 5.54
CA GLY A 178 11.18 -8.51 4.09
C GLY A 178 12.58 -8.49 3.49
N VAL A 179 13.62 -8.59 4.33
CA VAL A 179 15.02 -8.42 3.88
C VAL A 179 15.39 -9.39 2.74
N GLN A 180 14.97 -10.67 2.82
CA GLN A 180 15.27 -11.66 1.78
C GLN A 180 14.53 -11.34 0.48
N THR A 181 13.23 -11.02 0.58
CA THR A 181 12.37 -10.68 -0.56
C THR A 181 12.86 -9.42 -1.27
N ILE A 182 13.14 -8.36 -0.49
CA ILE A 182 13.62 -7.08 -1.04
C ILE A 182 15.01 -7.24 -1.66
N SER A 183 15.90 -7.98 -1.01
CA SER A 183 17.25 -8.24 -1.56
C SER A 183 17.21 -9.07 -2.85
N ARG A 184 16.30 -10.06 -2.93
CA ARG A 184 16.18 -10.95 -4.08
C ARG A 184 15.57 -10.25 -5.29
N PHE A 185 14.46 -9.52 -5.09
CA PHE A 185 13.67 -8.99 -6.20
C PHE A 185 13.95 -7.54 -6.52
N ARG A 186 14.55 -6.81 -5.59
CA ARG A 186 14.94 -5.41 -5.81
C ARG A 186 13.77 -4.54 -6.31
N PRO A 187 12.59 -4.54 -5.64
CA PRO A 187 11.45 -3.74 -6.06
C PRO A 187 11.72 -2.25 -5.87
N ILE A 188 10.95 -1.40 -6.56
CA ILE A 188 10.73 -0.03 -6.08
C ILE A 188 9.97 -0.12 -4.77
N VAL A 189 10.39 0.63 -3.74
CA VAL A 189 9.75 0.63 -2.42
C VAL A 189 9.25 2.03 -2.09
N GLN A 190 7.93 2.20 -2.03
CA GLN A 190 7.27 3.41 -1.52
C GLN A 190 6.89 3.18 -0.06
N VAL A 191 7.31 4.07 0.82
CA VAL A 191 7.04 3.94 2.25
C VAL A 191 6.82 5.30 2.89
N GLU A 192 5.81 5.41 3.77
CA GLU A 192 5.61 6.59 4.57
C GLU A 192 6.80 6.80 5.52
N VAL A 193 7.31 8.03 5.59
CA VAL A 193 8.49 8.35 6.39
C VAL A 193 8.18 8.26 7.87
N THR A 194 8.57 7.16 8.48
CA THR A 194 8.71 7.09 9.93
C THR A 194 10.18 7.26 10.33
N LYS A 195 10.45 7.75 11.54
CA LYS A 195 11.83 7.95 12.06
C LYS A 195 12.71 6.68 11.99
N ARG A 196 12.11 5.50 11.81
CA ARG A 196 12.80 4.20 11.74
C ARG A 196 13.05 3.70 10.32
N ALA A 197 12.25 4.11 9.34
CA ALA A 197 12.33 3.62 7.96
C ALA A 197 13.15 4.54 7.05
N SER A 198 14.16 5.24 7.60
CA SER A 198 14.87 6.30 6.86
C SER A 198 15.85 5.79 5.80
N THR A 199 16.24 4.51 5.81
CA THR A 199 17.21 3.97 4.85
C THR A 199 16.95 2.49 4.55
N LEU A 200 16.84 2.16 3.26
CA LEU A 200 16.99 0.80 2.75
C LEU A 200 18.48 0.59 2.42
N GLY A 201 19.22 -0.07 3.29
CA GLY A 201 20.69 -0.25 3.19
C GLY A 201 21.21 -1.11 2.02
N LEU A 202 20.49 -1.17 0.88
CA LEU A 202 20.71 -2.10 -0.21
C LEU A 202 21.03 -1.43 -1.56
N ASN A 203 21.80 -0.35 -1.58
CA ASN A 203 22.11 0.41 -2.79
C ASN A 203 20.82 0.89 -3.53
N TYR A 204 19.95 1.57 -2.79
CA TYR A 204 18.78 2.27 -3.30
C TYR A 204 19.03 3.77 -3.35
N ARG A 205 18.48 4.43 -4.35
CA ARG A 205 18.38 5.89 -4.40
C ARG A 205 17.02 6.30 -3.84
N ARG A 206 17.01 7.32 -2.98
CA ARG A 206 15.81 7.80 -2.29
C ARG A 206 15.27 9.05 -2.95
N PHE A 207 14.00 9.02 -3.31
CA PHE A 207 13.28 10.14 -3.91
C PHE A 207 12.06 10.51 -3.06
N SER A 208 11.65 11.77 -3.13
CA SER A 208 10.41 12.27 -2.52
C SER A 208 9.66 13.11 -3.54
N ALA A 209 8.37 12.82 -3.75
CA ALA A 209 7.50 13.64 -4.58
C ALA A 209 7.18 14.97 -3.86
N PRO A 210 7.05 16.10 -4.57
CA PRO A 210 6.71 17.36 -3.95
C PRO A 210 5.41 17.30 -3.15
N GLY A 211 5.45 17.66 -1.87
CA GLY A 211 4.30 17.68 -0.97
C GLY A 211 3.88 16.31 -0.41
N SER A 212 4.61 15.25 -0.69
CA SER A 212 4.34 13.92 -0.16
C SER A 212 5.06 13.65 1.16
N PRO A 213 4.45 12.91 2.12
CA PRO A 213 5.13 12.37 3.28
C PRO A 213 5.92 11.09 2.95
N ASN A 214 5.77 10.54 1.74
CA ASN A 214 6.37 9.26 1.34
C ASN A 214 7.79 9.43 0.82
N ASN A 215 8.62 8.42 1.08
CA ASN A 215 9.85 8.18 0.33
C ASN A 215 9.64 7.05 -0.69
N VAL A 216 10.23 7.21 -1.86
CA VAL A 216 10.28 6.18 -2.88
C VAL A 216 11.74 5.79 -3.09
N PHE A 217 12.05 4.57 -2.71
CA PHE A 217 13.38 3.98 -2.88
C PHE A 217 13.42 3.22 -4.20
N ILE A 218 14.32 3.61 -5.08
CA ILE A 218 14.49 3.02 -6.40
C ILE A 218 15.85 2.32 -6.43
N PRO A 219 15.94 1.02 -6.80
CA PRO A 219 17.21 0.34 -6.94
C PRO A 219 18.16 1.12 -7.86
N ALA A 220 19.42 1.25 -7.49
CA ALA A 220 20.38 2.05 -8.27
C ALA A 220 20.58 1.55 -9.70
N GLU A 221 20.32 0.26 -9.94
CA GLU A 221 20.33 -0.38 -11.26
C GLU A 221 19.04 -0.16 -12.07
N ASN A 222 17.98 0.38 -11.48
CA ASN A 222 16.72 0.69 -12.17
C ASN A 222 16.79 2.09 -12.80
N GLU A 223 17.57 2.23 -13.86
CA GLU A 223 17.80 3.50 -14.58
C GLU A 223 16.48 4.15 -15.01
N LYS A 224 15.55 3.35 -15.58
CA LYS A 224 14.25 3.84 -16.02
C LYS A 224 13.41 4.45 -14.89
N GLY A 225 13.38 3.80 -13.73
CA GLY A 225 12.68 4.33 -12.55
C GLY A 225 13.29 5.65 -12.08
N ILE A 226 14.62 5.73 -12.06
CA ILE A 226 15.37 6.93 -11.67
C ILE A 226 15.11 8.08 -12.67
N GLU A 227 15.19 7.83 -13.96
CA GLU A 227 14.87 8.81 -15.01
C GLU A 227 13.43 9.32 -14.87
N THR A 228 12.49 8.41 -14.62
CA THR A 228 11.08 8.75 -14.39
C THR A 228 10.91 9.69 -13.19
N ALA A 229 11.48 9.33 -12.03
CA ALA A 229 11.41 10.16 -10.82
C ALA A 229 12.04 11.55 -11.05
N THR A 230 13.19 11.60 -11.73
CA THR A 230 13.88 12.85 -12.08
C THR A 230 13.04 13.72 -13.03
N ALA A 231 12.44 13.13 -14.06
CA ALA A 231 11.57 13.82 -15.01
C ALA A 231 10.29 14.37 -14.36
N LEU A 232 9.81 13.72 -13.31
CA LEU A 232 8.69 14.18 -12.48
C LEU A 232 9.08 15.32 -11.52
N GLY A 233 10.35 15.70 -11.46
CA GLY A 233 10.84 16.72 -10.54
C GLY A 233 10.89 16.25 -9.07
N TRP A 234 10.95 14.95 -8.84
CA TRP A 234 11.10 14.42 -7.49
C TRP A 234 12.48 14.72 -6.94
N THR A 235 12.54 15.08 -5.67
CA THR A 235 13.80 15.41 -4.99
C THR A 235 14.52 14.15 -4.56
N GLU A 236 15.77 13.98 -5.03
CA GLU A 236 16.64 12.94 -4.52
C GLU A 236 17.29 13.39 -3.19
N SER A 237 17.35 12.47 -2.23
CA SER A 237 18.00 12.70 -0.93
C SER A 237 19.08 11.64 -0.71
N LEU A 238 20.16 12.05 -0.08
CA LEU A 238 21.26 11.16 0.34
C LEU A 238 20.85 10.29 1.56
#